data_95262caf5460187c20adbf39624f8d12
#
_entry.id   95262caf5460187c20adbf39624f8d12
#
_cell.length_a   1.000
_cell.length_b   1.000
_cell.length_c   1.000
_cell.angle_alpha   90.00
_cell.angle_beta   90.00
_cell.angle_gamma   90.00
#
_symmetry.space_group_name_H-M   'P 1'
#
loop_
_entity.id
_entity.type
_entity.pdbx_description
1 polymer ?
#
loop_
_entity_poly.entity_id
_entity_poly.type
_entity_poly.pdbx_seq_one_letter_code
_entity_poly.pdbx_strand_id
1 'polypeptide(L)'
;MAPRLSLISPDFTRLWFGQAVSSVGDMVFSTTLMLWVATVLAKNESWAPAAVSGVLVAGGIAVLVVGPIAGVFVDRWDKRRTMLGTEVLRGGLVALLAVVSFLPADALPAGVWLTLVYGTVLLLHAAARFFAPARFTIIADLVTGEADRARAAGITQATSQTALIVGPPLAAPLFFTLGVQWAMLFNALSYLVSYVAISSVRVAPAEKAPADGSGTGKTAGHRSGVLREFVAGLRFFGRSRFLVALLVFAVIGQFGVGALNTLNIFFTTENLGMSAKLFGYVGMAIGVGGIVGALCAGRVVQWIGARRTTWVSLLVSGALLVAYSRQTGFVGGIILLVLFTIPLTVLNTAMAPLLLSAASAEYRGRVVAVFQPMTQLAAMVAAALSGWLAGTLLRDFDGSVAGLRFGPIDTIIAVAGLCILLSGLYARGALPDPETSEDGGPTGGPAGEEGAGEPAAPAEETAAPAAAVRSPAPPRRGSTE
;
A
#
# COMPACT_ATOMS: atom_id res chain seq x y z
N MET A 1 -24.57 25.72 -23.27
CA MET A 1 -23.80 24.50 -23.02
C MET A 1 -23.03 24.73 -21.71
N ALA A 2 -23.42 24.10 -20.61
CA ALA A 2 -22.67 24.20 -19.36
C ALA A 2 -21.26 23.63 -19.54
N PRO A 3 -20.19 24.25 -19.00
CA PRO A 3 -18.86 23.72 -19.10
C PRO A 3 -18.81 22.35 -18.40
N ARG A 4 -18.59 21.29 -19.17
CA ARG A 4 -18.38 19.97 -18.61
C ARG A 4 -17.08 20.02 -17.80
N LEU A 5 -17.18 19.97 -16.48
CA LEU A 5 -16.06 19.82 -15.57
C LEU A 5 -15.36 18.49 -15.87
N SER A 6 -14.44 18.50 -16.83
CA SER A 6 -13.55 17.35 -17.06
C SER A 6 -12.24 17.58 -16.31
N LEU A 7 -11.83 16.62 -15.48
CA LEU A 7 -10.58 16.71 -14.70
C LEU A 7 -9.35 16.71 -15.61
N ILE A 8 -9.28 15.76 -16.55
CA ILE A 8 -8.22 15.61 -17.56
C ILE A 8 -8.87 15.34 -18.91
N SER A 9 -9.68 14.27 -18.98
CA SER A 9 -10.50 13.92 -20.13
C SER A 9 -11.90 13.47 -19.67
N PRO A 10 -12.94 13.51 -20.54
CA PRO A 10 -14.27 13.06 -20.16
C PRO A 10 -14.32 11.58 -19.74
N ASP A 11 -13.55 10.72 -20.41
CA ASP A 11 -13.51 9.30 -20.12
C ASP A 11 -12.73 9.01 -18.83
N PHE A 12 -11.64 9.74 -18.58
CA PHE A 12 -10.96 9.67 -17.29
C PHE A 12 -11.88 10.13 -16.14
N THR A 13 -12.63 11.19 -16.34
CA THR A 13 -13.57 11.72 -15.31
C THR A 13 -14.67 10.72 -14.98
N ARG A 14 -15.23 10.02 -15.97
CA ARG A 14 -16.23 8.95 -15.76
C ARG A 14 -15.62 7.78 -14.97
N LEU A 15 -14.47 7.29 -15.43
CA LEU A 15 -13.74 6.22 -14.75
C LEU A 15 -13.44 6.61 -13.32
N TRP A 16 -12.87 7.79 -13.10
CA TRP A 16 -12.52 8.31 -11.79
C TRP A 16 -13.73 8.40 -10.84
N PHE A 17 -14.87 8.92 -11.32
CA PHE A 17 -16.07 9.04 -10.50
C PHE A 17 -16.56 7.66 -10.00
N GLY A 18 -16.65 6.67 -10.88
CA GLY A 18 -17.02 5.31 -10.51
C GLY A 18 -16.05 4.73 -9.46
N GLN A 19 -14.76 4.93 -9.66
CA GLN A 19 -13.73 4.46 -8.74
C GLN A 19 -13.74 5.18 -7.39
N ALA A 20 -14.06 6.47 -7.37
CA ALA A 20 -14.19 7.24 -6.14
C ALA A 20 -15.33 6.70 -5.27
N VAL A 21 -16.49 6.47 -5.87
CA VAL A 21 -17.67 5.88 -5.19
C VAL A 21 -17.34 4.48 -4.67
N SER A 22 -16.71 3.63 -5.51
CA SER A 22 -16.32 2.27 -5.13
C SER A 22 -15.30 2.27 -3.99
N SER A 23 -14.33 3.20 -3.99
CA SER A 23 -13.33 3.31 -2.91
C SER A 23 -13.97 3.67 -1.56
N VAL A 24 -14.97 4.55 -1.56
CA VAL A 24 -15.75 4.87 -0.34
C VAL A 24 -16.54 3.64 0.12
N GLY A 25 -17.19 2.93 -0.82
CA GLY A 25 -17.90 1.68 -0.55
C GLY A 25 -17.00 0.62 0.09
N ASP A 26 -15.78 0.44 -0.42
CA ASP A 26 -14.78 -0.49 0.13
C ASP A 26 -14.40 -0.16 1.59
N MET A 27 -14.26 1.13 1.92
CA MET A 27 -13.95 1.57 3.29
C MET A 27 -15.16 1.38 4.21
N VAL A 28 -16.37 1.67 3.73
CA VAL A 28 -17.62 1.39 4.47
C VAL A 28 -17.73 -0.10 4.76
N PHE A 29 -17.53 -0.96 3.76
CA PHE A 29 -17.59 -2.41 3.88
C PHE A 29 -16.56 -2.94 4.89
N SER A 30 -15.29 -2.55 4.75
CA SER A 30 -14.21 -3.00 5.63
C SER A 30 -14.48 -2.62 7.10
N THR A 31 -14.91 -1.38 7.35
CA THR A 31 -15.26 -0.92 8.70
C THR A 31 -16.49 -1.66 9.23
N THR A 32 -17.51 -1.86 8.39
CA THR A 32 -18.71 -2.60 8.74
C THR A 32 -18.40 -4.05 9.13
N LEU A 33 -17.52 -4.74 8.39
CA LEU A 33 -17.12 -6.10 8.73
C LEU A 33 -16.42 -6.18 10.08
N MET A 34 -15.50 -5.26 10.37
CA MET A 34 -14.83 -5.20 11.67
C MET A 34 -15.83 -4.97 12.80
N LEU A 35 -16.75 -4.03 12.63
CA LEU A 35 -17.81 -3.77 13.60
C LEU A 35 -18.71 -4.99 13.78
N TRP A 36 -19.16 -5.61 12.69
CA TRP A 36 -20.06 -6.76 12.73
C TRP A 36 -19.44 -7.95 13.43
N VAL A 37 -18.18 -8.30 13.08
CA VAL A 37 -17.46 -9.39 13.73
C VAL A 37 -17.26 -9.10 15.23
N ALA A 38 -16.78 -7.88 15.57
CA ALA A 38 -16.44 -7.54 16.95
C ALA A 38 -17.66 -7.36 17.85
N THR A 39 -18.79 -6.79 17.35
CA THR A 39 -19.91 -6.37 18.20
C THR A 39 -21.15 -7.24 18.09
N VAL A 40 -21.22 -8.13 17.09
CA VAL A 40 -22.36 -9.01 16.85
C VAL A 40 -21.95 -10.48 16.82
N LEU A 41 -21.08 -10.88 15.86
CA LEU A 41 -20.76 -12.31 15.66
C LEU A 41 -19.91 -12.90 16.79
N ALA A 42 -18.99 -12.12 17.34
CA ALA A 42 -18.13 -12.52 18.45
C ALA A 42 -18.35 -11.66 19.69
N LYS A 43 -19.57 -11.14 19.85
CA LYS A 43 -19.91 -10.28 20.99
C LYS A 43 -19.71 -11.01 22.32
N ASN A 44 -18.94 -10.40 23.22
CA ASN A 44 -18.61 -10.92 24.55
C ASN A 44 -17.80 -12.23 24.54
N GLU A 45 -17.30 -12.63 23.38
CA GLU A 45 -16.47 -13.82 23.27
C GLU A 45 -14.99 -13.47 23.44
N SER A 46 -14.24 -14.28 24.17
CA SER A 46 -12.81 -14.07 24.38
C SER A 46 -12.00 -14.14 23.08
N TRP A 47 -12.47 -14.89 22.10
CA TRP A 47 -11.83 -15.04 20.79
C TRP A 47 -12.20 -13.91 19.80
N ALA A 48 -12.97 -12.89 20.20
CA ALA A 48 -13.33 -11.78 19.32
C ALA A 48 -12.13 -11.07 18.68
N PRO A 49 -11.02 -10.78 19.39
CA PRO A 49 -9.83 -10.21 18.74
C PRO A 49 -9.22 -11.13 17.68
N ALA A 50 -9.21 -12.44 17.92
CA ALA A 50 -8.77 -13.44 16.94
C ALA A 50 -9.68 -13.49 15.71
N ALA A 51 -11.00 -13.35 15.89
CA ALA A 51 -11.95 -13.29 14.78
C ALA A 51 -11.74 -12.03 13.91
N VAL A 52 -11.52 -10.88 14.51
CA VAL A 52 -11.21 -9.64 13.76
C VAL A 52 -9.88 -9.77 13.01
N SER A 53 -8.86 -10.36 13.63
CA SER A 53 -7.58 -10.61 12.94
C SER A 53 -7.75 -11.55 11.75
N GLY A 54 -8.66 -12.52 11.82
CA GLY A 54 -8.99 -13.43 10.72
C GLY A 54 -9.45 -12.70 9.45
N VAL A 55 -10.16 -11.58 9.57
CA VAL A 55 -10.55 -10.73 8.42
C VAL A 55 -9.32 -10.17 7.72
N LEU A 56 -8.35 -9.65 8.49
CA LEU A 56 -7.10 -9.07 7.96
C LEU A 56 -6.22 -10.16 7.33
N VAL A 57 -6.15 -11.33 7.97
CA VAL A 57 -5.40 -12.49 7.47
C VAL A 57 -6.00 -12.99 6.15
N ALA A 58 -7.32 -13.12 6.06
CA ALA A 58 -7.99 -13.56 4.84
C ALA A 58 -7.69 -12.62 3.66
N GLY A 59 -7.74 -11.29 3.87
CA GLY A 59 -7.34 -10.30 2.88
C GLY A 59 -5.87 -10.41 2.48
N GLY A 60 -4.99 -10.59 3.46
CA GLY A 60 -3.55 -10.72 3.25
C GLY A 60 -3.16 -11.98 2.48
N ILE A 61 -3.81 -13.12 2.73
CA ILE A 61 -3.60 -14.37 1.96
C ILE A 61 -3.87 -14.13 0.47
N ALA A 62 -4.97 -13.44 0.15
CA ALA A 62 -5.29 -13.12 -1.24
C ALA A 62 -4.20 -12.25 -1.90
N VAL A 63 -3.62 -11.29 -1.16
CA VAL A 63 -2.52 -10.45 -1.66
C VAL A 63 -1.28 -11.27 -1.96
N LEU A 64 -0.89 -12.17 -1.05
CA LEU A 64 0.33 -12.98 -1.17
C LEU A 64 0.22 -14.06 -2.24
N VAL A 65 -0.93 -14.75 -2.30
CA VAL A 65 -1.11 -15.90 -3.19
C VAL A 65 -1.53 -15.46 -4.60
N VAL A 66 -2.52 -14.54 -4.68
CA VAL A 66 -3.10 -14.16 -5.97
C VAL A 66 -2.33 -13.02 -6.63
N GLY A 67 -1.70 -12.13 -5.85
CA GLY A 67 -0.97 -10.97 -6.39
C GLY A 67 0.04 -11.31 -7.48
N PRO A 68 1.00 -12.23 -7.26
CA PRO A 68 1.98 -12.62 -8.27
C PRO A 68 1.37 -13.27 -9.52
N ILE A 69 0.26 -13.96 -9.34
CA ILE A 69 -0.44 -14.66 -10.42
C ILE A 69 -1.24 -13.68 -11.28
N ALA A 70 -1.92 -12.75 -10.64
CA ALA A 70 -2.81 -11.80 -11.30
C ALA A 70 -2.11 -10.96 -12.37
N GLY A 71 -0.89 -10.49 -12.11
CA GLY A 71 -0.09 -9.72 -13.07
C GLY A 71 0.10 -10.46 -14.40
N VAL A 72 0.48 -11.74 -14.34
CA VAL A 72 0.74 -12.57 -15.52
C VAL A 72 -0.52 -12.76 -16.39
N PHE A 73 -1.69 -12.94 -15.74
CA PHE A 73 -2.94 -13.12 -16.46
C PHE A 73 -3.49 -11.82 -17.03
N VAL A 74 -3.43 -10.73 -16.26
CA VAL A 74 -3.94 -9.43 -16.67
C VAL A 74 -3.21 -8.90 -17.90
N ASP A 75 -1.91 -9.16 -18.05
CA ASP A 75 -1.16 -8.74 -19.25
C ASP A 75 -1.71 -9.34 -20.55
N ARG A 76 -2.30 -10.53 -20.48
CA ARG A 76 -2.86 -11.27 -21.62
C ARG A 76 -4.34 -10.99 -21.87
N TRP A 77 -5.06 -10.53 -20.87
CA TRP A 77 -6.51 -10.34 -20.94
C TRP A 77 -6.88 -8.94 -21.40
N ASP A 78 -8.10 -8.81 -21.94
CA ASP A 78 -8.69 -7.50 -22.20
C ASP A 78 -8.91 -6.73 -20.88
N LYS A 79 -8.24 -5.60 -20.75
CA LYS A 79 -8.19 -4.83 -19.50
C LYS A 79 -9.58 -4.36 -19.07
N ARG A 80 -10.39 -3.90 -20.03
CA ARG A 80 -11.75 -3.41 -19.74
C ARG A 80 -12.66 -4.56 -19.32
N ARG A 81 -12.61 -5.70 -20.02
CA ARG A 81 -13.40 -6.89 -19.64
C ARG A 81 -12.97 -7.43 -18.28
N THR A 82 -11.70 -7.42 -17.99
CA THR A 82 -11.16 -7.81 -16.67
C THR A 82 -11.73 -6.91 -15.56
N MET A 83 -11.71 -5.59 -15.75
CA MET A 83 -12.30 -4.67 -14.78
C MET A 83 -13.79 -4.92 -14.60
N LEU A 84 -14.56 -5.03 -15.69
CA LEU A 84 -16.00 -5.28 -15.63
C LEU A 84 -16.33 -6.61 -14.93
N GLY A 85 -15.61 -7.68 -15.28
CA GLY A 85 -15.79 -9.00 -14.66
C GLY A 85 -15.48 -9.01 -13.17
N THR A 86 -14.43 -8.30 -12.76
CA THR A 86 -14.08 -8.18 -11.34
C THR A 86 -15.09 -7.34 -10.56
N GLU A 87 -15.67 -6.28 -11.14
CA GLU A 87 -16.73 -5.49 -10.48
C GLU A 87 -18.02 -6.33 -10.29
N VAL A 88 -18.41 -7.12 -11.29
CA VAL A 88 -19.56 -8.05 -11.16
C VAL A 88 -19.30 -9.08 -10.07
N LEU A 89 -18.10 -9.69 -10.05
CA LEU A 89 -17.75 -10.67 -9.03
C LEU A 89 -17.78 -10.06 -7.63
N ARG A 90 -17.14 -8.90 -7.44
CA ARG A 90 -17.07 -8.19 -6.15
C ARG A 90 -18.46 -7.76 -5.69
N GLY A 91 -19.24 -7.13 -6.58
CA GLY A 91 -20.62 -6.73 -6.30
C GLY A 91 -21.51 -7.92 -5.95
N GLY A 92 -21.41 -9.02 -6.68
CA GLY A 92 -22.15 -10.26 -6.43
C GLY A 92 -21.79 -10.91 -5.09
N LEU A 93 -20.52 -10.98 -4.74
CA LEU A 93 -20.05 -11.53 -3.46
C LEU A 93 -20.57 -10.71 -2.26
N VAL A 94 -20.46 -9.37 -2.36
CA VAL A 94 -20.95 -8.49 -1.28
C VAL A 94 -22.47 -8.51 -1.21
N ALA A 95 -23.18 -8.53 -2.34
CA ALA A 95 -24.63 -8.64 -2.37
C ALA A 95 -25.12 -9.98 -1.77
N LEU A 96 -24.41 -11.08 -2.08
CA LEU A 96 -24.71 -12.38 -1.50
C LEU A 96 -24.55 -12.36 0.03
N LEU A 97 -23.41 -11.83 0.52
CA LEU A 97 -23.19 -11.70 1.96
C LEU A 97 -24.23 -10.78 2.62
N ALA A 98 -24.63 -9.69 1.94
CA ALA A 98 -25.69 -8.80 2.41
C ALA A 98 -27.03 -9.53 2.52
N VAL A 99 -27.41 -10.35 1.53
CA VAL A 99 -28.64 -11.15 1.57
C VAL A 99 -28.60 -12.15 2.72
N VAL A 100 -27.49 -12.87 2.90
CA VAL A 100 -27.36 -13.82 4.00
C VAL A 100 -27.40 -13.10 5.37
N SER A 101 -26.88 -11.88 5.46
CA SER A 101 -26.89 -11.09 6.70
C SER A 101 -28.27 -10.58 7.15
N PHE A 102 -29.34 -10.80 6.37
CA PHE A 102 -30.73 -10.61 6.83
C PHE A 102 -31.18 -11.72 7.80
N LEU A 103 -30.47 -12.86 7.80
CA LEU A 103 -30.74 -13.90 8.80
C LEU A 103 -30.32 -13.39 10.19
N PRO A 104 -31.05 -13.77 11.25
CA PRO A 104 -30.62 -13.51 12.63
C PRO A 104 -29.23 -14.07 12.90
N ALA A 105 -28.44 -13.40 13.74
CA ALA A 105 -27.06 -13.81 14.01
C ALA A 105 -26.96 -15.22 14.67
N ASP A 106 -28.00 -15.66 15.33
CA ASP A 106 -28.14 -16.97 15.95
C ASP A 106 -28.67 -18.06 14.98
N ALA A 107 -29.10 -17.70 13.77
CA ALA A 107 -29.57 -18.64 12.75
C ALA A 107 -28.48 -19.63 12.28
N LEU A 108 -27.22 -19.22 12.34
CA LEU A 108 -26.08 -20.04 11.92
C LEU A 108 -25.02 -20.07 13.03
N PRO A 109 -24.28 -21.20 13.17
CA PRO A 109 -23.14 -21.24 14.07
C PRO A 109 -22.10 -20.16 13.72
N ALA A 110 -21.44 -19.58 14.73
CA ALA A 110 -20.45 -18.53 14.56
C ALA A 110 -19.33 -18.91 13.55
N GLY A 111 -18.91 -20.18 13.55
CA GLY A 111 -17.92 -20.68 12.58
C GLY A 111 -18.38 -20.59 11.12
N VAL A 112 -19.69 -20.80 10.86
CA VAL A 112 -20.27 -20.65 9.51
C VAL A 112 -20.28 -19.17 9.10
N TRP A 113 -20.69 -18.28 9.99
CA TRP A 113 -20.64 -16.84 9.75
C TRP A 113 -19.22 -16.35 9.43
N LEU A 114 -18.24 -16.76 10.24
CA LEU A 114 -16.85 -16.40 10.02
C LEU A 114 -16.30 -16.96 8.72
N THR A 115 -16.69 -18.19 8.35
CA THR A 115 -16.28 -18.78 7.06
C THR A 115 -16.84 -17.99 5.88
N LEU A 116 -18.11 -17.55 5.95
CA LEU A 116 -18.70 -16.70 4.92
C LEU A 116 -18.00 -15.33 4.84
N VAL A 117 -17.72 -14.71 5.97
CA VAL A 117 -17.01 -13.42 6.03
C VAL A 117 -15.61 -13.55 5.47
N TYR A 118 -14.81 -14.50 5.96
CA TYR A 118 -13.42 -14.68 5.52
C TYR A 118 -13.34 -15.10 4.05
N GLY A 119 -14.23 -16.00 3.62
CA GLY A 119 -14.31 -16.41 2.22
C GLY A 119 -14.64 -15.23 1.30
N THR A 120 -15.60 -14.40 1.68
CA THR A 120 -15.95 -13.20 0.93
C THR A 120 -14.77 -12.22 0.88
N VAL A 121 -14.12 -11.94 1.99
CA VAL A 121 -12.94 -11.05 2.05
C VAL A 121 -11.81 -11.58 1.19
N LEU A 122 -11.49 -12.86 1.30
CA LEU A 122 -10.45 -13.50 0.49
C LEU A 122 -10.73 -13.35 -1.01
N LEU A 123 -11.95 -13.66 -1.45
CA LEU A 123 -12.34 -13.56 -2.86
C LEU A 123 -12.40 -12.12 -3.36
N LEU A 124 -12.86 -11.17 -2.54
CA LEU A 124 -12.85 -9.73 -2.86
C LEU A 124 -11.43 -9.22 -3.08
N HIS A 125 -10.51 -9.53 -2.16
CA HIS A 125 -9.12 -9.12 -2.29
C HIS A 125 -8.41 -9.84 -3.44
N ALA A 126 -8.76 -11.10 -3.72
CA ALA A 126 -8.27 -11.82 -4.89
C ALA A 126 -8.72 -11.13 -6.19
N ALA A 127 -10.00 -10.78 -6.33
CA ALA A 127 -10.52 -10.04 -7.49
C ALA A 127 -9.84 -8.68 -7.65
N ALA A 128 -9.60 -7.97 -6.54
CA ALA A 128 -8.90 -6.68 -6.55
C ALA A 128 -7.47 -6.77 -7.10
N ARG A 129 -6.77 -7.92 -6.99
CA ARG A 129 -5.43 -8.12 -7.58
C ARG A 129 -5.45 -8.14 -9.10
N PHE A 130 -6.53 -8.57 -9.73
CA PHE A 130 -6.71 -8.49 -11.18
C PHE A 130 -7.18 -7.09 -11.62
N PHE A 131 -7.99 -6.45 -10.80
CA PHE A 131 -8.53 -5.11 -11.08
C PHE A 131 -7.46 -4.03 -11.15
N ALA A 132 -6.55 -3.98 -10.17
CA ALA A 132 -5.59 -2.90 -10.01
C ALA A 132 -4.64 -2.71 -11.21
N PRO A 133 -3.96 -3.74 -11.76
CA PRO A 133 -3.11 -3.58 -12.95
C PRO A 133 -3.92 -3.26 -14.21
N ALA A 134 -5.11 -3.83 -14.38
CA ALA A 134 -5.99 -3.50 -15.51
C ALA A 134 -6.41 -2.03 -15.50
N ARG A 135 -6.77 -1.50 -14.33
CA ARG A 135 -7.09 -0.08 -14.14
C ARG A 135 -5.90 0.83 -14.45
N PHE A 136 -4.70 0.46 -13.96
CA PHE A 136 -3.49 1.24 -14.21
C PHE A 136 -3.21 1.38 -15.71
N THR A 137 -3.34 0.29 -16.47
CA THR A 137 -3.15 0.30 -17.92
C THR A 137 -4.20 1.17 -18.62
N ILE A 138 -5.49 1.03 -18.29
CA ILE A 138 -6.56 1.84 -18.88
C ILE A 138 -6.35 3.34 -18.59
N ILE A 139 -5.94 3.71 -17.38
CA ILE A 139 -5.62 5.12 -17.07
C ILE A 139 -4.46 5.61 -17.94
N ALA A 140 -3.41 4.79 -18.14
CA ALA A 140 -2.28 5.15 -18.99
C ALA A 140 -2.68 5.34 -20.47
N ASP A 141 -3.67 4.57 -20.95
CA ASP A 141 -4.21 4.68 -22.31
C ASP A 141 -5.14 5.89 -22.48
N LEU A 142 -5.90 6.26 -21.44
CA LEU A 142 -6.83 7.39 -21.45
C LEU A 142 -6.15 8.76 -21.27
N VAL A 143 -4.93 8.77 -20.72
CA VAL A 143 -4.21 9.98 -20.37
C VAL A 143 -2.92 10.06 -21.17
N THR A 144 -2.91 10.97 -22.16
CA THR A 144 -1.74 11.25 -23.00
C THR A 144 -0.93 12.38 -22.39
N GLY A 145 0.38 12.17 -22.27
CA GLY A 145 1.29 13.18 -21.71
C GLY A 145 1.72 12.87 -20.26
N GLU A 146 3.00 13.17 -19.97
CA GLU A 146 3.62 12.85 -18.69
C GLU A 146 3.04 13.68 -17.53
N ALA A 147 2.80 14.97 -17.76
CA ALA A 147 2.20 15.87 -16.78
C ALA A 147 0.78 15.44 -16.37
N ASP A 148 -0.05 15.04 -17.36
CA ASP A 148 -1.42 14.58 -17.09
C ASP A 148 -1.43 13.20 -16.42
N ARG A 149 -0.49 12.31 -16.73
CA ARG A 149 -0.31 11.03 -16.01
C ARG A 149 0.06 11.25 -14.54
N ALA A 150 0.98 12.18 -14.28
CA ALA A 150 1.32 12.57 -12.91
C ALA A 150 0.11 13.14 -12.17
N ARG A 151 -0.69 13.99 -12.84
CA ARG A 151 -1.94 14.55 -12.30
C ARG A 151 -2.99 13.46 -12.02
N ALA A 152 -3.17 12.51 -12.94
CA ALA A 152 -4.09 11.37 -12.77
C ALA A 152 -3.70 10.50 -11.56
N ALA A 153 -2.41 10.23 -11.39
CA ALA A 153 -1.89 9.51 -10.23
C ALA A 153 -2.15 10.27 -8.93
N GLY A 154 -1.91 11.59 -8.91
CA GLY A 154 -2.22 12.46 -7.77
C GLY A 154 -3.71 12.46 -7.40
N ILE A 155 -4.59 12.59 -8.38
CA ILE A 155 -6.05 12.53 -8.20
C ILE A 155 -6.47 11.17 -7.63
N THR A 156 -5.94 10.07 -8.15
CA THR A 156 -6.24 8.71 -7.69
C THR A 156 -5.80 8.52 -6.25
N GLN A 157 -4.60 8.99 -5.89
CA GLN A 157 -4.09 8.92 -4.52
C GLN A 157 -4.93 9.77 -3.55
N ALA A 158 -5.26 11.01 -3.93
CA ALA A 158 -6.13 11.87 -3.14
C ALA A 158 -7.51 11.24 -2.90
N THR A 159 -8.07 10.59 -3.93
CA THR A 159 -9.35 9.87 -3.82
C THR A 159 -9.28 8.72 -2.80
N SER A 160 -8.20 7.93 -2.82
CA SER A 160 -8.01 6.84 -1.85
C SER A 160 -7.91 7.37 -0.42
N GLN A 161 -7.21 8.48 -0.22
CA GLN A 161 -7.11 9.12 1.10
C GLN A 161 -8.44 9.73 1.55
N THR A 162 -9.20 10.32 0.63
CA THR A 162 -10.55 10.84 0.92
C THR A 162 -11.50 9.71 1.30
N ALA A 163 -11.44 8.56 0.61
CA ALA A 163 -12.25 7.39 0.95
C ALA A 163 -11.93 6.87 2.37
N LEU A 164 -10.66 6.86 2.76
CA LEU A 164 -10.24 6.48 4.11
C LEU A 164 -10.77 7.42 5.20
N ILE A 165 -10.93 8.72 4.89
CA ILE A 165 -11.48 9.70 5.83
C ILE A 165 -13.01 9.61 5.91
N VAL A 166 -13.67 9.46 4.76
CA VAL A 166 -15.13 9.58 4.64
C VAL A 166 -15.82 8.24 4.90
N GLY A 167 -15.22 7.13 4.43
CA GLY A 167 -15.84 5.79 4.50
C GLY A 167 -16.14 5.31 5.92
N PRO A 168 -15.17 5.28 6.84
CA PRO A 168 -15.41 4.78 8.19
C PRO A 168 -16.47 5.56 8.99
N PRO A 169 -16.52 6.91 8.96
CA PRO A 169 -17.61 7.67 9.59
C PRO A 169 -18.98 7.39 9.00
N LEU A 170 -19.07 7.02 7.72
CA LEU A 170 -20.34 6.61 7.11
C LEU A 170 -20.74 5.18 7.51
N ALA A 171 -19.77 4.30 7.74
CA ALA A 171 -20.01 2.90 8.06
C ALA A 171 -20.76 2.73 9.39
N ALA A 172 -20.31 3.41 10.45
CA ALA A 172 -20.89 3.23 11.78
C ALA A 172 -22.37 3.65 11.87
N PRO A 173 -22.83 4.81 11.38
CA PRO A 173 -24.23 5.16 11.31
C PRO A 173 -25.04 4.15 10.46
N LEU A 174 -24.56 3.81 9.26
CA LEU A 174 -25.23 2.83 8.42
C LEU A 174 -25.42 1.49 9.15
N PHE A 175 -24.37 0.98 9.80
CA PHE A 175 -24.40 -0.26 10.55
C PHE A 175 -25.35 -0.22 11.75
N PHE A 176 -25.26 0.81 12.60
CA PHE A 176 -26.01 0.86 13.86
C PHE A 176 -27.44 1.37 13.73
N THR A 177 -27.78 2.12 12.65
CA THR A 177 -29.15 2.65 12.45
C THR A 177 -29.96 1.81 11.47
N LEU A 178 -29.35 1.39 10.38
CA LEU A 178 -30.03 0.65 9.31
C LEU A 178 -29.74 -0.86 9.35
N GLY A 179 -28.60 -1.26 9.94
CA GLY A 179 -28.17 -2.64 10.01
C GLY A 179 -27.03 -2.98 9.05
N VAL A 180 -26.34 -4.09 9.34
CA VAL A 180 -25.18 -4.58 8.58
C VAL A 180 -25.48 -4.77 7.11
N GLN A 181 -26.65 -5.28 6.77
CA GLN A 181 -27.09 -5.58 5.42
C GLN A 181 -27.13 -4.34 4.53
N TRP A 182 -27.57 -3.20 5.06
CA TRP A 182 -27.66 -1.95 4.29
C TRP A 182 -26.29 -1.32 4.03
N ALA A 183 -25.38 -1.41 5.01
CA ALA A 183 -23.99 -0.99 4.82
C ALA A 183 -23.29 -1.85 3.75
N MET A 184 -23.56 -3.16 3.71
CA MET A 184 -23.04 -4.04 2.66
C MET A 184 -23.67 -3.75 1.30
N LEU A 185 -25.00 -3.56 1.24
CA LEU A 185 -25.68 -3.19 0.00
C LEU A 185 -25.19 -1.86 -0.56
N PHE A 186 -24.86 -0.90 0.28
CA PHE A 186 -24.22 0.35 -0.16
C PHE A 186 -22.93 0.07 -0.94
N ASN A 187 -22.08 -0.84 -0.44
CA ASN A 187 -20.87 -1.23 -1.17
C ASN A 187 -21.19 -2.03 -2.45
N ALA A 188 -22.14 -2.95 -2.43
CA ALA A 188 -22.56 -3.67 -3.63
C ALA A 188 -23.05 -2.72 -4.73
N LEU A 189 -23.81 -1.68 -4.35
CA LEU A 189 -24.26 -0.63 -5.27
C LEU A 189 -23.10 0.24 -5.77
N SER A 190 -22.08 0.49 -4.94
CA SER A 190 -20.89 1.23 -5.37
C SER A 190 -20.13 0.51 -6.48
N TYR A 191 -20.06 -0.83 -6.44
CA TYR A 191 -19.51 -1.63 -7.54
C TYR A 191 -20.36 -1.56 -8.82
N LEU A 192 -21.69 -1.49 -8.67
CA LEU A 192 -22.57 -1.28 -9.82
C LEU A 192 -22.34 0.10 -10.47
N VAL A 193 -22.19 1.15 -9.67
CA VAL A 193 -21.83 2.49 -10.17
C VAL A 193 -20.48 2.46 -10.89
N SER A 194 -19.48 1.79 -10.32
CA SER A 194 -18.19 1.61 -10.96
C SER A 194 -18.30 0.82 -12.27
N TYR A 195 -19.06 -0.27 -12.29
CA TYR A 195 -19.33 -1.05 -13.49
C TYR A 195 -19.95 -0.20 -14.61
N VAL A 196 -20.98 0.59 -14.31
CA VAL A 196 -21.62 1.49 -15.26
C VAL A 196 -20.63 2.55 -15.76
N ALA A 197 -19.83 3.12 -14.87
CA ALA A 197 -18.80 4.07 -15.23
C ALA A 197 -17.76 3.46 -16.19
N ILE A 198 -17.21 2.29 -15.89
CA ILE A 198 -16.25 1.58 -16.75
C ILE A 198 -16.89 1.20 -18.10
N SER A 199 -18.15 0.76 -18.10
CA SER A 199 -18.85 0.39 -19.31
C SER A 199 -19.09 1.57 -20.26
N SER A 200 -19.16 2.80 -19.72
CA SER A 200 -19.34 4.04 -20.47
C SER A 200 -18.04 4.62 -21.04
N VAL A 201 -16.88 4.13 -20.61
CA VAL A 201 -15.56 4.58 -21.10
C VAL A 201 -15.28 3.95 -22.46
N ARG A 202 -14.90 4.78 -23.42
CA ARG A 202 -14.44 4.35 -24.73
C ARG A 202 -12.94 4.20 -24.74
N VAL A 203 -12.47 2.97 -24.59
CA VAL A 203 -11.06 2.64 -24.84
C VAL A 203 -10.92 2.37 -26.32
N ALA A 204 -10.06 3.13 -27.00
CA ALA A 204 -9.72 2.81 -28.39
C ALA A 204 -9.18 1.37 -28.42
N PRO A 205 -9.58 0.54 -29.42
CA PRO A 205 -8.98 -0.77 -29.58
C PRO A 205 -7.46 -0.59 -29.60
N ALA A 206 -6.75 -1.31 -28.75
CA ALA A 206 -5.29 -1.34 -28.84
C ALA A 206 -4.94 -1.73 -30.27
N GLU A 207 -4.38 -0.78 -31.03
CA GLU A 207 -3.80 -1.06 -32.33
C GLU A 207 -2.78 -2.17 -32.09
N LYS A 208 -3.07 -3.37 -32.58
CA LYS A 208 -2.11 -4.47 -32.53
C LYS A 208 -0.86 -3.92 -33.22
N ALA A 209 0.16 -3.60 -32.43
CA ALA A 209 1.44 -3.23 -32.98
C ALA A 209 1.77 -4.26 -34.07
N PRO A 210 2.11 -3.84 -35.30
CA PRO A 210 2.52 -4.76 -36.33
C PRO A 210 3.61 -5.64 -35.75
N ALA A 211 3.55 -6.93 -36.02
CA ALA A 211 4.58 -7.89 -35.64
C ALA A 211 5.82 -7.66 -36.55
N ASP A 212 6.36 -6.43 -36.51
CA ASP A 212 7.63 -6.12 -37.13
C ASP A 212 8.73 -6.59 -36.21
N GLY A 213 9.39 -7.66 -36.66
CA GLY A 213 10.44 -8.42 -36.00
C GLY A 213 11.76 -7.69 -35.79
N SER A 214 11.76 -6.42 -35.38
CA SER A 214 13.00 -5.68 -35.11
C SER A 214 12.90 -4.72 -33.92
N GLY A 215 12.28 -5.14 -32.83
CA GLY A 215 12.33 -4.45 -31.54
C GLY A 215 13.15 -5.26 -30.55
N THR A 216 14.40 -4.89 -30.36
CA THR A 216 15.28 -5.41 -29.30
C THR A 216 14.75 -5.04 -27.90
N GLY A 217 13.62 -5.63 -27.54
CA GLY A 217 13.04 -5.62 -26.20
C GLY A 217 13.02 -7.04 -25.67
N LYS A 218 14.07 -7.47 -25.04
CA LYS A 218 14.23 -8.77 -24.36
C LYS A 218 13.17 -8.97 -23.29
N THR A 219 11.99 -9.50 -23.68
CA THR A 219 11.03 -10.06 -22.72
C THR A 219 10.37 -11.35 -23.30
N ALA A 220 11.03 -12.02 -24.21
CA ALA A 220 10.64 -13.37 -24.64
C ALA A 220 11.71 -14.35 -24.20
N GLY A 221 11.49 -15.04 -23.10
CA GLY A 221 12.29 -16.20 -22.74
C GLY A 221 12.85 -16.22 -21.32
N HIS A 222 12.00 -16.18 -20.31
CA HIS A 222 12.33 -16.93 -19.08
C HIS A 222 11.01 -17.37 -18.41
N ARG A 223 10.60 -18.59 -18.76
CA ARG A 223 9.79 -19.42 -17.84
C ARG A 223 10.67 -19.92 -16.67
N SER A 224 11.55 -19.08 -16.16
CA SER A 224 12.11 -19.25 -14.83
C SER A 224 10.99 -18.90 -13.87
N GLY A 225 10.44 -19.91 -13.18
CA GLY A 225 9.24 -19.75 -12.40
C GLY A 225 9.37 -18.57 -11.44
N VAL A 226 8.28 -17.84 -11.23
CA VAL A 226 8.14 -16.73 -10.26
C VAL A 226 8.84 -17.07 -8.93
N LEU A 227 8.80 -18.32 -8.52
CA LEU A 227 9.51 -18.85 -7.34
C LEU A 227 11.04 -18.73 -7.48
N ARG A 228 11.61 -18.98 -8.64
CA ARG A 228 13.07 -18.88 -8.87
C ARG A 228 13.54 -17.45 -8.86
N GLU A 229 12.76 -16.53 -9.41
CA GLU A 229 13.06 -15.09 -9.36
C GLU A 229 12.91 -14.54 -7.95
N PHE A 230 11.89 -14.98 -7.21
CA PHE A 230 11.72 -14.65 -5.80
C PHE A 230 12.88 -15.15 -4.94
N VAL A 231 13.32 -16.43 -5.12
CA VAL A 231 14.46 -16.99 -4.40
C VAL A 231 15.75 -16.27 -4.77
N ALA A 232 15.94 -15.94 -6.05
CA ALA A 232 17.09 -15.12 -6.49
C ALA A 232 17.08 -13.72 -5.86
N GLY A 233 15.89 -13.10 -5.78
CA GLY A 233 15.69 -11.84 -5.08
C GLY A 233 16.02 -11.95 -3.58
N LEU A 234 15.55 -13.00 -2.92
CA LEU A 234 15.82 -13.25 -1.50
C LEU A 234 17.33 -13.45 -1.24
N ARG A 235 18.01 -14.17 -2.13
CA ARG A 235 19.47 -14.35 -2.06
C ARG A 235 20.22 -13.03 -2.25
N PHE A 236 19.77 -12.19 -3.17
CA PHE A 236 20.31 -10.84 -3.35
C PHE A 236 20.10 -9.98 -2.11
N PHE A 237 18.89 -10.00 -1.54
CA PHE A 237 18.56 -9.32 -0.29
C PHE A 237 19.48 -9.73 0.86
N GLY A 238 19.68 -11.04 1.06
CA GLY A 238 20.51 -11.58 2.13
C GLY A 238 22.00 -11.23 2.04
N ARG A 239 22.48 -10.84 0.85
CA ARG A 239 23.87 -10.41 0.64
C ARG A 239 24.11 -8.93 0.97
N SER A 240 23.07 -8.10 0.95
CA SER A 240 23.16 -6.67 1.25
C SER A 240 22.77 -6.39 2.71
N ARG A 241 23.72 -6.05 3.55
CA ARG A 241 23.47 -5.65 4.94
C ARG A 241 22.47 -4.49 5.04
N PHE A 242 22.51 -3.57 4.09
CA PHE A 242 21.60 -2.43 4.02
C PHE A 242 20.15 -2.86 3.73
N LEU A 243 19.92 -3.73 2.73
CA LEU A 243 18.59 -4.23 2.41
C LEU A 243 18.02 -5.10 3.54
N VAL A 244 18.85 -5.92 4.17
CA VAL A 244 18.44 -6.72 5.34
C VAL A 244 18.02 -5.79 6.49
N ALA A 245 18.80 -4.74 6.79
CA ALA A 245 18.43 -3.77 7.81
C ALA A 245 17.10 -3.07 7.49
N LEU A 246 16.90 -2.64 6.22
CA LEU A 246 15.65 -2.07 5.73
C LEU A 246 14.46 -3.03 5.95
N LEU A 247 14.64 -4.30 5.62
CA LEU A 247 13.59 -5.31 5.78
C LEU A 247 13.29 -5.56 7.26
N VAL A 248 14.31 -5.69 8.10
CA VAL A 248 14.16 -5.97 9.53
C VAL A 248 13.34 -4.89 10.23
N PHE A 249 13.70 -3.61 10.06
CA PHE A 249 12.91 -2.56 10.72
C PHE A 249 11.54 -2.37 10.08
N ALA A 250 11.37 -2.63 8.76
CA ALA A 250 10.07 -2.61 8.13
C ALA A 250 9.15 -3.72 8.67
N VAL A 251 9.68 -4.94 8.83
CA VAL A 251 8.96 -6.08 9.42
C VAL A 251 8.57 -5.77 10.86
N ILE A 252 9.50 -5.26 11.69
CA ILE A 252 9.20 -4.88 13.07
C ILE A 252 8.14 -3.76 13.11
N GLY A 253 8.25 -2.74 12.22
CA GLY A 253 7.25 -1.69 12.10
C GLY A 253 5.85 -2.21 11.76
N GLN A 254 5.76 -3.25 10.93
CA GLN A 254 4.48 -3.88 10.57
C GLN A 254 3.81 -4.60 11.75
N PHE A 255 4.57 -5.04 12.76
CA PHE A 255 3.98 -5.57 13.99
C PHE A 255 3.10 -4.53 14.69
N GLY A 256 3.57 -3.28 14.80
CA GLY A 256 2.77 -2.20 15.37
C GLY A 256 1.51 -1.90 14.58
N VAL A 257 1.62 -1.84 13.25
CA VAL A 257 0.47 -1.59 12.37
C VAL A 257 -0.54 -2.75 12.43
N GLY A 258 -0.06 -4.01 12.40
CA GLY A 258 -0.92 -5.20 12.48
C GLY A 258 -1.67 -5.30 13.80
N ALA A 259 -0.97 -5.06 14.91
CA ALA A 259 -1.56 -5.03 16.25
C ALA A 259 -2.64 -3.94 16.36
N LEU A 260 -2.32 -2.72 15.92
CA LEU A 260 -3.25 -1.60 15.95
C LEU A 260 -4.50 -1.88 15.10
N ASN A 261 -4.33 -2.37 13.87
CA ASN A 261 -5.47 -2.67 12.99
C ASN A 261 -6.40 -3.74 13.55
N THR A 262 -5.87 -4.72 14.30
CA THR A 262 -6.66 -5.78 14.92
C THR A 262 -7.35 -5.32 16.21
N LEU A 263 -6.59 -4.66 17.09
CA LEU A 263 -7.02 -4.41 18.46
C LEU A 263 -7.68 -3.04 18.64
N ASN A 264 -7.59 -2.13 17.67
CA ASN A 264 -8.02 -0.75 17.84
C ASN A 264 -9.52 -0.62 18.15
N ILE A 265 -10.37 -1.50 17.61
CA ILE A 265 -11.80 -1.50 17.94
C ILE A 265 -12.03 -1.84 19.42
N PHE A 266 -11.31 -2.83 19.94
CA PHE A 266 -11.41 -3.24 21.33
C PHE A 266 -10.79 -2.19 22.26
N PHE A 267 -9.61 -1.66 21.90
CA PHE A 267 -8.95 -0.60 22.64
C PHE A 267 -9.83 0.64 22.78
N THR A 268 -10.49 1.06 21.71
CA THR A 268 -11.35 2.23 21.72
C THR A 268 -12.64 2.01 22.51
N THR A 269 -13.20 0.80 22.51
CA THR A 269 -14.43 0.50 23.25
C THR A 269 -14.17 0.16 24.72
N GLU A 270 -13.10 -0.56 25.03
CA GLU A 270 -12.83 -1.05 26.39
C GLU A 270 -11.94 -0.08 27.19
N ASN A 271 -10.83 0.40 26.58
CA ASN A 271 -9.88 1.27 27.27
C ASN A 271 -10.24 2.76 27.20
N LEU A 272 -10.71 3.24 26.03
CA LEU A 272 -11.12 4.65 25.90
C LEU A 272 -12.59 4.88 26.28
N GLY A 273 -13.34 3.84 26.62
CA GLY A 273 -14.77 3.92 27.02
C GLY A 273 -15.69 4.44 25.90
N MET A 274 -15.28 4.33 24.66
CA MET A 274 -16.00 4.87 23.51
C MET A 274 -17.12 3.94 23.06
N SER A 275 -18.28 4.50 22.74
CA SER A 275 -19.31 3.71 22.05
C SER A 275 -18.81 3.25 20.68
N ALA A 276 -19.02 1.97 20.34
CA ALA A 276 -18.68 1.42 19.02
C ALA A 276 -19.31 2.21 17.86
N LYS A 277 -20.41 2.95 18.11
CA LYS A 277 -21.05 3.86 17.14
C LYS A 277 -20.11 4.97 16.64
N LEU A 278 -19.13 5.34 17.44
CA LEU A 278 -18.14 6.38 17.10
C LEU A 278 -16.86 5.82 16.47
N PHE A 279 -16.75 4.50 16.29
CA PHE A 279 -15.54 3.88 15.75
C PHE A 279 -15.14 4.43 14.37
N GLY A 280 -16.08 4.91 13.58
CA GLY A 280 -15.78 5.59 12.32
C GLY A 280 -14.80 6.78 12.45
N TYR A 281 -14.83 7.51 13.58
CA TYR A 281 -13.90 8.61 13.83
C TYR A 281 -12.44 8.15 13.98
N VAL A 282 -12.22 6.90 14.34
CA VAL A 282 -10.88 6.29 14.39
C VAL A 282 -10.29 6.21 12.99
N GLY A 283 -11.05 5.70 12.03
CA GLY A 283 -10.63 5.66 10.62
C GLY A 283 -10.41 7.08 10.05
N MET A 284 -11.29 8.02 10.39
CA MET A 284 -11.13 9.43 10.01
C MET A 284 -9.83 10.02 10.57
N ALA A 285 -9.50 9.76 11.83
CA ALA A 285 -8.26 10.22 12.46
C ALA A 285 -7.02 9.71 11.72
N ILE A 286 -7.01 8.41 11.38
CA ILE A 286 -5.95 7.79 10.58
C ILE A 286 -5.84 8.47 9.22
N GLY A 287 -6.97 8.71 8.55
CA GLY A 287 -7.00 9.37 7.25
C GLY A 287 -6.49 10.82 7.29
N VAL A 288 -6.93 11.60 8.28
CA VAL A 288 -6.47 12.99 8.48
C VAL A 288 -4.97 13.02 8.75
N GLY A 289 -4.48 12.19 9.67
CA GLY A 289 -3.04 12.08 9.94
C GLY A 289 -2.25 11.66 8.68
N GLY A 290 -2.80 10.75 7.87
CA GLY A 290 -2.22 10.33 6.60
C GLY A 290 -2.09 11.48 5.59
N ILE A 291 -3.12 12.33 5.44
CA ILE A 291 -3.06 13.52 4.56
C ILE A 291 -2.02 14.51 5.07
N VAL A 292 -2.05 14.87 6.35
CA VAL A 292 -1.07 15.80 6.94
C VAL A 292 0.35 15.26 6.74
N GLY A 293 0.56 13.97 7.03
CA GLY A 293 1.83 13.30 6.83
C GLY A 293 2.30 13.36 5.37
N ALA A 294 1.42 13.08 4.41
CA ALA A 294 1.75 13.11 2.98
C ALA A 294 2.12 14.52 2.49
N LEU A 295 1.42 15.56 2.97
CA LEU A 295 1.73 16.96 2.63
C LEU A 295 3.09 17.41 3.17
N CYS A 296 3.46 16.92 4.36
CA CYS A 296 4.74 17.26 5.00
C CYS A 296 5.90 16.39 4.52
N ALA A 297 5.63 15.17 4.05
CA ALA A 297 6.64 14.15 3.81
C ALA A 297 7.76 14.61 2.85
N GLY A 298 7.38 15.22 1.72
CA GLY A 298 8.36 15.71 0.74
C GLY A 298 9.33 16.73 1.31
N ARG A 299 8.80 17.72 2.08
CA ARG A 299 9.63 18.74 2.74
C ARG A 299 10.54 18.14 3.81
N VAL A 300 9.99 17.24 4.65
CA VAL A 300 10.76 16.58 5.71
C VAL A 300 11.90 15.77 5.12
N VAL A 301 11.63 14.96 4.09
CA VAL A 301 12.66 14.14 3.41
C VAL A 301 13.72 15.01 2.74
N GLN A 302 13.35 16.13 2.14
CA GLN A 302 14.31 17.08 1.55
C GLN A 302 15.16 17.79 2.61
N TRP A 303 14.58 18.09 3.77
CA TRP A 303 15.24 18.88 4.81
C TRP A 303 16.23 18.07 5.64
N ILE A 304 15.85 16.88 6.08
CA ILE A 304 16.69 16.05 6.97
C ILE A 304 17.25 14.78 6.31
N GLY A 305 16.90 14.54 5.04
CA GLY A 305 17.32 13.37 4.26
C GLY A 305 16.49 12.12 4.57
N ALA A 306 16.40 11.20 3.59
CA ALA A 306 15.57 10.00 3.69
C ALA A 306 15.98 9.08 4.87
N ARG A 307 17.29 8.93 5.13
CA ARG A 307 17.83 8.13 6.21
C ARG A 307 17.39 8.66 7.59
N ARG A 308 17.64 9.96 7.87
CA ARG A 308 17.26 10.57 9.15
C ARG A 308 15.75 10.56 9.33
N THR A 309 14.99 10.85 8.27
CA THR A 309 13.53 10.76 8.26
C THR A 309 13.05 9.39 8.70
N THR A 310 13.68 8.31 8.20
CA THR A 310 13.30 6.94 8.52
C THR A 310 13.41 6.64 10.00
N TRP A 311 14.60 6.80 10.61
CA TRP A 311 14.75 6.44 12.03
C TRP A 311 14.04 7.42 12.98
N VAL A 312 13.97 8.72 12.65
CA VAL A 312 13.19 9.70 13.44
C VAL A 312 11.71 9.36 13.41
N SER A 313 11.16 9.07 12.23
CA SER A 313 9.74 8.69 12.10
C SER A 313 9.41 7.42 12.89
N LEU A 314 10.29 6.41 12.88
CA LEU A 314 10.11 5.20 13.69
C LEU A 314 10.13 5.51 15.18
N LEU A 315 11.09 6.31 15.66
CA LEU A 315 11.16 6.68 17.07
C LEU A 315 9.92 7.46 17.52
N VAL A 316 9.52 8.46 16.75
CA VAL A 316 8.34 9.29 17.06
C VAL A 316 7.07 8.45 16.99
N SER A 317 6.88 7.62 15.95
CA SER A 317 5.71 6.74 15.87
C SER A 317 5.68 5.74 17.01
N GLY A 318 6.80 5.12 17.35
CA GLY A 318 6.87 4.17 18.48
C GLY A 318 6.50 4.83 19.82
N ALA A 319 7.06 6.01 20.10
CA ALA A 319 6.73 6.77 21.31
C ALA A 319 5.25 7.18 21.36
N LEU A 320 4.70 7.65 20.25
CA LEU A 320 3.29 8.02 20.14
C LEU A 320 2.35 6.83 20.31
N LEU A 321 2.73 5.64 19.81
CA LEU A 321 1.94 4.43 19.99
C LEU A 321 1.97 3.93 21.44
N VAL A 322 3.12 4.03 22.12
CA VAL A 322 3.21 3.77 23.56
C VAL A 322 2.35 4.76 24.33
N ALA A 323 2.40 6.05 24.02
CA ALA A 323 1.55 7.06 24.64
C ALA A 323 0.06 6.81 24.37
N TYR A 324 -0.30 6.37 23.15
CA TYR A 324 -1.66 5.98 22.77
C TYR A 324 -2.17 4.84 23.63
N SER A 325 -1.37 3.79 23.84
CA SER A 325 -1.76 2.64 24.66
C SER A 325 -2.07 2.99 26.11
N ARG A 326 -1.61 4.16 26.61
CA ARG A 326 -1.85 4.62 27.99
C ARG A 326 -3.05 5.55 28.13
N GLN A 327 -3.76 5.81 27.01
CA GLN A 327 -4.92 6.68 27.05
C GLN A 327 -6.14 5.98 27.65
N THR A 328 -6.89 6.73 28.45
CA THR A 328 -8.16 6.30 29.03
C THR A 328 -9.32 7.19 28.57
N GLY A 329 -9.04 8.21 27.76
CA GLY A 329 -10.03 9.15 27.27
C GLY A 329 -10.05 9.23 25.74
N PHE A 330 -11.26 9.33 25.18
CA PHE A 330 -11.50 9.37 23.74
C PHE A 330 -10.74 10.46 23.01
N VAL A 331 -10.81 11.71 23.49
CA VAL A 331 -10.22 12.87 22.80
C VAL A 331 -8.69 12.74 22.73
N GLY A 332 -8.05 12.39 23.84
CA GLY A 332 -6.61 12.14 23.89
C GLY A 332 -6.19 10.99 22.95
N GLY A 333 -6.97 9.91 22.92
CA GLY A 333 -6.75 8.78 22.01
C GLY A 333 -6.81 9.19 20.54
N ILE A 334 -7.85 9.93 20.12
CA ILE A 334 -7.98 10.39 18.73
C ILE A 334 -6.84 11.34 18.33
N ILE A 335 -6.46 12.28 19.19
CA ILE A 335 -5.34 13.20 18.91
C ILE A 335 -4.03 12.42 18.73
N LEU A 336 -3.72 11.49 19.64
CA LEU A 336 -2.50 10.68 19.53
C LEU A 336 -2.51 9.77 18.32
N LEU A 337 -3.67 9.26 17.90
CA LEU A 337 -3.80 8.45 16.69
C LEU A 337 -3.53 9.27 15.42
N VAL A 338 -4.04 10.52 15.34
CA VAL A 338 -3.69 11.45 14.26
C VAL A 338 -2.19 11.71 14.26
N LEU A 339 -1.61 12.05 15.42
CA LEU A 339 -0.19 12.34 15.55
C LEU A 339 0.67 11.14 15.21
N PHE A 340 0.27 9.91 15.57
CA PHE A 340 0.96 8.67 15.23
C PHE A 340 1.01 8.43 13.71
N THR A 341 -0.10 8.71 13.01
CA THR A 341 -0.20 8.42 11.58
C THR A 341 0.65 9.37 10.72
N ILE A 342 0.91 10.59 11.19
CA ILE A 342 1.75 11.57 10.48
C ILE A 342 3.16 11.02 10.21
N PRO A 343 3.99 10.72 11.23
CA PRO A 343 5.34 10.21 11.00
C PRO A 343 5.34 8.85 10.31
N LEU A 344 4.32 8.01 10.50
CA LEU A 344 4.18 6.74 9.78
C LEU A 344 4.03 6.95 8.26
N THR A 345 3.28 7.96 7.84
CA THR A 345 3.12 8.32 6.42
C THR A 345 4.39 8.94 5.86
N VAL A 346 5.07 9.78 6.64
CA VAL A 346 6.38 10.35 6.29
C VAL A 346 7.42 9.24 6.10
N LEU A 347 7.43 8.22 6.98
CA LEU A 347 8.26 7.03 6.87
C LEU A 347 8.05 6.30 5.55
N ASN A 348 6.80 6.02 5.18
CA ASN A 348 6.46 5.34 3.93
C ASN A 348 6.98 6.10 2.70
N THR A 349 6.96 7.43 2.74
CA THR A 349 7.51 8.28 1.67
C THR A 349 9.04 8.22 1.61
N ALA A 350 9.71 8.18 2.77
CA ALA A 350 11.18 8.10 2.85
C ALA A 350 11.72 6.72 2.42
N MET A 351 10.93 5.66 2.58
CA MET A 351 11.33 4.29 2.22
C MET A 351 11.56 4.08 0.73
N ALA A 352 10.76 4.70 -0.14
CA ALA A 352 10.85 4.52 -1.58
C ALA A 352 12.24 4.91 -2.15
N PRO A 353 12.79 6.12 -1.88
CA PRO A 353 14.12 6.47 -2.36
C PRO A 353 15.21 5.57 -1.74
N LEU A 354 15.10 5.14 -0.49
CA LEU A 354 16.06 4.24 0.13
C LEU A 354 16.08 2.85 -0.53
N LEU A 355 14.92 2.30 -0.86
CA LEU A 355 14.83 1.03 -1.59
C LEU A 355 15.40 1.14 -3.02
N LEU A 356 15.14 2.27 -3.70
CA LEU A 356 15.60 2.49 -5.07
C LEU A 356 17.09 2.78 -5.14
N SER A 357 17.68 3.44 -4.12
CA SER A 357 19.13 3.70 -4.05
C SER A 357 19.93 2.45 -3.68
N ALA A 358 19.30 1.49 -3.00
CA ALA A 358 19.95 0.25 -2.57
C ALA A 358 20.22 -0.77 -3.68
N ALA A 359 19.66 -0.56 -4.89
CA ALA A 359 19.78 -1.48 -6.00
C ALA A 359 19.99 -0.76 -7.33
N SER A 360 20.87 -1.32 -8.18
CA SER A 360 20.99 -0.87 -9.57
C SER A 360 19.66 -1.04 -10.31
N ALA A 361 19.48 -0.29 -11.41
CA ALA A 361 18.21 -0.27 -12.16
C ALA A 361 17.71 -1.68 -12.55
N GLU A 362 18.62 -2.61 -12.80
CA GLU A 362 18.32 -4.01 -13.14
C GLU A 362 17.71 -4.81 -11.97
N TYR A 363 18.12 -4.53 -10.72
CA TYR A 363 17.68 -5.29 -9.53
C TYR A 363 16.53 -4.64 -8.75
N ARG A 364 16.13 -3.40 -9.10
CA ARG A 364 15.03 -2.68 -8.41
C ARG A 364 13.73 -3.48 -8.36
N GLY A 365 13.36 -4.10 -9.50
CA GLY A 365 12.17 -4.94 -9.55
C GLY A 365 12.23 -6.15 -8.60
N ARG A 366 13.40 -6.80 -8.50
CA ARG A 366 13.61 -7.93 -7.59
C ARG A 366 13.56 -7.52 -6.11
N VAL A 367 14.08 -6.33 -5.78
CA VAL A 367 14.01 -5.77 -4.42
C VAL A 367 12.57 -5.52 -4.01
N VAL A 368 11.77 -4.86 -4.84
CA VAL A 368 10.35 -4.61 -4.56
C VAL A 368 9.55 -5.92 -4.50
N ALA A 369 9.85 -6.89 -5.37
CA ALA A 369 9.19 -8.20 -5.41
C ALA A 369 9.41 -9.04 -4.13
N VAL A 370 10.49 -8.81 -3.39
CA VAL A 370 10.74 -9.44 -2.08
C VAL A 370 10.18 -8.59 -0.94
N PHE A 371 10.42 -7.28 -0.96
CA PHE A 371 10.09 -6.39 0.14
C PHE A 371 8.59 -6.34 0.44
N GLN A 372 7.76 -6.17 -0.59
CA GLN A 372 6.30 -6.04 -0.43
C GLN A 372 5.63 -7.31 0.15
N PRO A 373 5.87 -8.53 -0.37
CA PRO A 373 5.30 -9.74 0.23
C PRO A 373 5.80 -9.99 1.66
N MET A 374 7.06 -9.69 1.97
CA MET A 374 7.61 -9.90 3.31
C MET A 374 6.98 -8.95 4.34
N THR A 375 6.80 -7.68 4.00
CA THR A 375 6.09 -6.72 4.87
C THR A 375 4.62 -7.06 5.02
N GLN A 376 3.96 -7.52 3.96
CA GLN A 376 2.56 -8.00 4.02
C GLN A 376 2.42 -9.23 4.92
N LEU A 377 3.34 -10.20 4.79
CA LEU A 377 3.36 -11.39 5.65
C LEU A 377 3.58 -10.99 7.11
N ALA A 378 4.50 -10.06 7.38
CA ALA A 378 4.73 -9.56 8.72
C ALA A 378 3.49 -8.90 9.33
N ALA A 379 2.76 -8.08 8.56
CA ALA A 379 1.51 -7.47 9.01
C ALA A 379 0.43 -8.52 9.33
N MET A 380 0.32 -9.57 8.51
CA MET A 380 -0.62 -10.68 8.76
C MET A 380 -0.27 -11.45 10.02
N VAL A 381 1.01 -11.82 10.18
CA VAL A 381 1.49 -12.52 11.39
C VAL A 381 1.27 -11.67 12.62
N ALA A 382 1.56 -10.37 12.54
CA ALA A 382 1.32 -9.42 13.62
C ALA A 382 -0.16 -9.31 13.99
N ALA A 383 -1.05 -9.23 13.00
CA ALA A 383 -2.49 -9.19 13.22
C ALA A 383 -2.99 -10.49 13.89
N ALA A 384 -2.60 -11.66 13.34
CA ALA A 384 -2.97 -12.96 13.89
C ALA A 384 -2.44 -13.15 15.31
N LEU A 385 -1.16 -12.84 15.54
CA LEU A 385 -0.52 -12.96 16.84
C LEU A 385 -1.16 -12.03 17.88
N SER A 386 -1.42 -10.78 17.53
CA SER A 386 -2.05 -9.81 18.42
C SER A 386 -3.47 -10.22 18.79
N GLY A 387 -4.26 -10.70 17.83
CA GLY A 387 -5.61 -11.20 18.08
C GLY A 387 -5.63 -12.46 18.93
N TRP A 388 -4.70 -13.39 18.68
CA TRP A 388 -4.55 -14.60 19.47
C TRP A 388 -4.07 -14.31 20.90
N LEU A 389 -3.03 -13.47 21.06
CA LEU A 389 -2.52 -13.09 22.39
C LEU A 389 -3.61 -12.42 23.23
N ALA A 390 -4.36 -11.49 22.67
CA ALA A 390 -5.43 -10.79 23.39
C ALA A 390 -6.57 -11.73 23.78
N GLY A 391 -6.91 -12.69 22.89
CA GLY A 391 -8.04 -13.62 23.13
C GLY A 391 -7.73 -14.86 23.97
N THR A 392 -6.42 -15.17 24.18
CA THR A 392 -6.01 -16.41 24.88
C THR A 392 -5.00 -16.14 25.99
N LEU A 393 -3.73 -15.93 25.65
CA LEU A 393 -2.62 -15.89 26.60
C LEU A 393 -2.71 -14.74 27.60
N LEU A 394 -3.12 -13.57 27.13
CA LEU A 394 -3.22 -12.34 27.94
C LEU A 394 -4.66 -12.05 28.38
N ARG A 395 -5.60 -12.92 28.12
CA ARG A 395 -7.02 -12.70 28.38
C ARG A 395 -7.30 -12.23 29.81
N ASP A 396 -6.71 -12.91 30.77
CA ASP A 396 -6.93 -12.65 32.20
C ASP A 396 -5.79 -11.83 32.84
N PHE A 397 -4.95 -11.19 31.96
CA PHE A 397 -3.86 -10.36 32.41
C PHE A 397 -4.37 -9.04 32.94
N ASP A 398 -4.28 -8.83 34.25
CA ASP A 398 -4.54 -7.57 34.96
C ASP A 398 -3.34 -7.27 35.84
N GLY A 399 -2.44 -6.45 35.34
CA GLY A 399 -1.22 -6.05 36.02
C GLY A 399 -1.28 -4.58 36.45
N SER A 400 -0.63 -4.24 37.54
CA SER A 400 -0.40 -2.84 37.91
C SER A 400 1.06 -2.62 38.22
N VAL A 401 1.71 -1.65 37.54
CA VAL A 401 3.08 -1.27 37.77
C VAL A 401 3.12 0.26 37.96
N ALA A 402 3.67 0.72 39.05
CA ALA A 402 3.79 2.14 39.38
C ALA A 402 2.45 2.93 39.31
N GLY A 403 1.32 2.30 39.67
CA GLY A 403 -0.01 2.91 39.63
C GLY A 403 -0.68 2.92 38.25
N LEU A 404 -0.02 2.42 37.21
CA LEU A 404 -0.59 2.23 35.88
C LEU A 404 -1.16 0.82 35.78
N ARG A 405 -2.43 0.71 35.32
CA ARG A 405 -3.05 -0.58 35.05
C ARG A 405 -2.65 -1.05 33.65
N PHE A 406 -2.42 -2.35 33.53
CA PHE A 406 -2.03 -3.03 32.30
C PHE A 406 -3.03 -4.15 32.02
N GLY A 407 -3.91 -3.92 31.07
CA GLY A 407 -4.79 -4.94 30.53
C GLY A 407 -4.18 -5.64 29.29
N PRO A 408 -4.87 -6.61 28.70
CA PRO A 408 -4.35 -7.39 27.56
C PRO A 408 -4.13 -6.53 26.31
N ILE A 409 -5.06 -5.67 25.97
CA ILE A 409 -5.06 -4.91 24.72
C ILE A 409 -4.03 -3.79 24.75
N ASP A 410 -4.04 -2.97 25.79
CA ASP A 410 -3.12 -1.86 25.97
C ASP A 410 -1.66 -2.32 26.13
N THR A 411 -1.45 -3.48 26.75
CA THR A 411 -0.11 -4.10 26.84
C THR A 411 0.40 -4.52 25.47
N ILE A 412 -0.41 -5.16 24.62
CA ILE A 412 0.02 -5.56 23.27
C ILE A 412 0.33 -4.32 22.42
N ILE A 413 -0.50 -3.27 22.49
CA ILE A 413 -0.27 -2.02 21.78
C ILE A 413 1.00 -1.32 22.30
N ALA A 414 1.25 -1.33 23.63
CA ALA A 414 2.47 -0.77 24.22
C ALA A 414 3.72 -1.51 23.74
N VAL A 415 3.71 -2.85 23.77
CA VAL A 415 4.81 -3.69 23.28
C VAL A 415 5.04 -3.44 21.79
N ALA A 416 3.99 -3.35 21.00
CA ALA A 416 4.08 -3.01 19.58
C ALA A 416 4.73 -1.64 19.35
N GLY A 417 4.34 -0.63 20.15
CA GLY A 417 4.96 0.70 20.12
C GLY A 417 6.44 0.67 20.52
N LEU A 418 6.78 -0.11 21.54
CA LEU A 418 8.18 -0.31 21.97
C LEU A 418 9.00 -1.02 20.88
N CYS A 419 8.46 -2.02 20.21
CA CYS A 419 9.12 -2.68 19.08
C CYS A 419 9.40 -1.68 17.94
N ILE A 420 8.46 -0.79 17.58
CA ILE A 420 8.69 0.26 16.59
C ILE A 420 9.79 1.22 17.07
N LEU A 421 9.78 1.62 18.32
CA LEU A 421 10.81 2.50 18.90
C LEU A 421 12.20 1.84 18.84
N LEU A 422 12.31 0.58 19.25
CA LEU A 422 13.56 -0.18 19.18
C LEU A 422 14.01 -0.37 17.71
N SER A 423 13.09 -0.57 16.78
CA SER A 423 13.43 -0.62 15.37
C SER A 423 13.99 0.70 14.84
N GLY A 424 13.52 1.84 15.38
CA GLY A 424 14.07 3.17 15.09
C GLY A 424 15.50 3.34 15.61
N LEU A 425 15.79 2.85 16.81
CA LEU A 425 17.15 2.82 17.37
C LEU A 425 18.07 1.93 16.53
N TYR A 426 17.61 0.75 16.16
CA TYR A 426 18.33 -0.15 15.26
C TYR A 426 18.61 0.50 13.90
N ALA A 427 17.60 1.13 13.28
CA ALA A 427 17.74 1.81 12.00
C ALA A 427 18.75 2.95 12.05
N ARG A 428 18.84 3.67 13.17
CA ARG A 428 19.84 4.73 13.37
C ARG A 428 21.28 4.20 13.28
N GLY A 429 21.54 3.01 13.83
CA GLY A 429 22.87 2.38 13.82
C GLY A 429 23.17 1.56 12.55
N ALA A 430 22.13 0.95 11.96
CA ALA A 430 22.31 0.01 10.85
C ALA A 430 22.33 0.68 9.46
N LEU A 431 21.82 1.91 9.32
CA LEU A 431 21.84 2.64 8.07
C LEU A 431 23.17 3.41 7.97
N PRO A 432 24.02 3.15 6.94
CA PRO A 432 25.33 3.82 6.77
C PRO A 432 25.16 5.31 6.49
N ASP A 433 26.11 6.13 6.95
CA ASP A 433 26.15 7.55 6.62
C ASP A 433 26.58 7.77 5.16
N PRO A 434 25.96 8.69 4.41
CA PRO A 434 26.37 9.01 3.06
C PRO A 434 27.82 9.56 2.98
N GLU A 435 28.31 10.18 4.05
CA GLU A 435 29.67 10.73 4.13
C GLU A 435 30.77 9.66 4.23
N THR A 436 30.45 8.43 4.65
CA THR A 436 31.41 7.32 4.72
C THR A 436 31.51 6.49 3.45
N SER A 437 30.69 6.78 2.42
CA SER A 437 30.65 6.05 1.14
C SER A 437 31.55 6.62 0.06
N GLU A 438 32.16 7.79 0.27
CA GLU A 438 33.04 8.40 -0.72
C GLU A 438 34.50 7.90 -0.64
N ASP A 439 34.90 7.22 0.47
CA ASP A 439 36.27 6.66 0.61
C ASP A 439 36.42 5.18 0.20
N GLY A 440 35.35 4.56 -0.28
CA GLY A 440 35.35 3.19 -0.80
C GLY A 440 35.33 3.19 -2.32
N GLY A 441 36.42 3.48 -2.99
CA GLY A 441 36.61 3.22 -4.43
C GLY A 441 36.26 1.75 -4.76
N PRO A 442 35.96 1.43 -6.03
CA PRO A 442 35.48 0.10 -6.42
C PRO A 442 36.55 -0.96 -6.19
N THR A 443 36.56 -1.61 -5.06
CA THR A 443 37.41 -2.79 -4.80
C THR A 443 36.69 -4.03 -5.31
N GLY A 444 37.27 -4.63 -6.35
CA GLY A 444 37.10 -6.06 -6.62
C GLY A 444 36.32 -6.42 -7.88
N GLY A 445 36.83 -6.09 -9.04
CA GLY A 445 36.70 -7.01 -10.19
C GLY A 445 37.79 -8.11 -10.05
N PRO A 446 37.52 -9.34 -10.46
CA PRO A 446 38.47 -10.43 -10.34
C PRO A 446 39.67 -10.20 -11.25
N ALA A 447 40.85 -10.37 -10.68
CA ALA A 447 42.10 -10.47 -11.39
C ALA A 447 42.01 -11.60 -12.44
N GLY A 448 42.26 -11.28 -13.68
CA GLY A 448 42.46 -12.19 -14.78
C GLY A 448 43.78 -11.85 -15.45
N GLU A 449 44.72 -12.66 -15.20
CA GLU A 449 45.91 -13.11 -15.91
C GLU A 449 46.63 -12.19 -16.89
N GLU A 450 47.90 -12.10 -16.59
CA GLU A 450 49.06 -11.59 -17.36
C GLU A 450 49.17 -12.20 -18.78
N GLY A 451 49.53 -11.39 -19.73
CA GLY A 451 49.99 -11.80 -21.03
C GLY A 451 50.94 -10.74 -21.60
N ALA A 452 52.25 -11.04 -21.49
CA ALA A 452 53.38 -10.26 -21.90
C ALA A 452 53.44 -9.89 -23.38
N GLY A 453 54.07 -8.79 -23.70
CA GLY A 453 54.53 -8.49 -25.06
C GLY A 453 54.83 -7.02 -25.34
N GLU A 454 56.01 -6.64 -25.10
CA GLU A 454 56.84 -5.48 -25.50
C GLU A 454 56.88 -5.19 -27.04
N PRO A 455 57.62 -4.19 -27.53
CA PRO A 455 57.74 -2.74 -27.21
C PRO A 455 57.69 -1.77 -28.42
N ALA A 456 57.69 -0.51 -28.07
CA ALA A 456 58.34 0.70 -28.60
C ALA A 456 58.38 1.09 -30.10
N ALA A 457 58.00 2.30 -30.34
CA ALA A 457 58.63 3.52 -30.79
C ALA A 457 58.30 3.98 -32.24
N PRO A 458 58.65 5.18 -32.65
CA PRO A 458 58.27 6.52 -32.15
C PRO A 458 57.67 7.45 -33.23
N ALA A 459 57.26 8.61 -32.81
CA ALA A 459 57.11 9.93 -33.44
C ALA A 459 57.27 10.13 -34.95
N GLU A 460 56.28 10.85 -35.54
CA GLU A 460 56.58 11.96 -36.41
C GLU A 460 55.43 12.99 -36.43
N GLU A 461 55.87 14.19 -36.26
CA GLU A 461 55.34 15.52 -36.31
C GLU A 461 54.98 15.91 -37.75
N THR A 462 53.84 16.53 -38.01
CA THR A 462 53.76 17.64 -38.98
C THR A 462 52.42 18.44 -38.86
N ALA A 463 52.69 19.68 -38.67
CA ALA A 463 51.96 20.94 -38.85
C ALA A 463 50.65 21.03 -39.64
N ALA A 464 49.87 22.00 -39.18
CA ALA A 464 48.69 22.68 -39.72
C ALA A 464 48.92 23.25 -41.19
N PRO A 465 47.89 23.81 -41.87
CA PRO A 465 47.06 24.92 -41.37
C PRO A 465 45.60 25.00 -41.87
N ALA A 466 44.95 25.98 -41.30
CA ALA A 466 43.63 26.56 -41.50
C ALA A 466 43.09 26.67 -42.94
N ALA A 467 41.78 26.49 -43.10
CA ALA A 467 40.95 27.21 -44.09
C ALA A 467 39.54 27.44 -43.63
N ALA A 468 39.17 28.69 -43.59
CA ALA A 468 37.82 29.22 -43.38
C ALA A 468 36.93 28.98 -44.59
N VAL A 469 35.65 28.59 -44.39
CA VAL A 469 34.56 28.74 -45.37
C VAL A 469 33.26 29.08 -44.67
N ARG A 470 32.92 30.29 -44.69
CA ARG A 470 31.69 31.04 -45.08
C ARG A 470 30.37 30.33 -44.92
N SER A 471 29.55 30.95 -44.09
CA SER A 471 28.07 30.89 -44.00
C SER A 471 27.39 31.40 -45.29
N PRO A 472 26.26 30.85 -45.71
CA PRO A 472 25.35 31.54 -46.61
C PRO A 472 24.12 32.09 -45.89
N ALA A 473 23.78 33.33 -46.31
CA ALA A 473 22.65 34.14 -45.86
C ALA A 473 21.29 33.67 -46.44
N PRO A 474 20.17 34.14 -45.86
CA PRO A 474 18.80 33.70 -46.22
C PRO A 474 18.26 34.44 -47.51
N PRO A 475 17.30 33.87 -48.24
CA PRO A 475 16.70 34.52 -49.38
C PRO A 475 15.58 35.48 -48.99
N ARG A 476 15.56 36.59 -49.74
CA ARG A 476 14.64 37.73 -49.68
C ARG A 476 13.22 37.36 -50.14
N ARG A 477 12.25 38.02 -49.52
CA ARG A 477 10.86 38.17 -50.00
C ARG A 477 10.81 38.77 -51.40
N GLY A 478 10.00 38.19 -52.27
CA GLY A 478 9.51 38.77 -53.51
C GLY A 478 8.01 38.94 -53.40
N SER A 479 7.56 40.17 -53.60
CA SER A 479 6.21 40.63 -53.72
C SER A 479 5.70 40.49 -55.15
N THR A 480 4.32 40.59 -55.30
CA THR A 480 3.50 40.76 -56.51
C THR A 480 2.93 39.43 -57.05
N GLU A 481 1.68 39.23 -57.25
CA GLU A 481 0.44 40.02 -57.47
C GLU A 481 -0.75 39.33 -56.85
#